data_0a9f235b272a1c2aa90154dc29b0b2c5
#
_entry.id   0a9f235b272a1c2aa90154dc29b0b2c5
#
_cell.length_a   1.000
_cell.length_b   1.000
_cell.length_c   1.000
_cell.angle_alpha   90.00
_cell.angle_beta   90.00
_cell.angle_gamma   90.00
#
_symmetry.space_group_name_H-M   'P 1'
#
loop_
_entity.id
_entity.type
_entity.pdbx_description
1 polymer ?
#
loop_
_entity_poly.entity_id
_entity_poly.type
_entity_poly.pdbx_seq_one_letter_code
_entity_poly.pdbx_strand_id
1 'polypeptide(L)'
;MKAKSFLTACLLCSVATVFVACSQKSAPKNDNTAEAAQDNAPQYIDFEMDTPEGSPIKVSDFVSKNKYTLVDFWASWCGPCHAEMPTVVKAYDNFHSKGLEIIGVSLDINKNDWVKAIGELNMTWPQMSDLKGWESAGAQLYGVRAIPTNVLINQDGKIVAHDLRGEGLLRKLAELMD
;
A
#
# COMPACT_ATOMS: atom_id res chain seq x y z
N MET A 1 -88.67 -20.27 -40.94
CA MET A 1 -88.40 -21.63 -41.54
C MET A 1 -87.07 -22.11 -40.96
N LYS A 2 -87.21 -23.30 -40.23
CA LYS A 2 -86.19 -24.31 -39.94
C LYS A 2 -84.80 -23.82 -39.39
N ALA A 3 -84.57 -23.91 -38.10
CA ALA A 3 -84.04 -25.08 -37.38
C ALA A 3 -82.68 -25.60 -37.93
N LYS A 4 -81.66 -25.56 -37.12
CA LYS A 4 -80.97 -26.76 -36.60
C LYS A 4 -79.90 -26.42 -35.57
N SER A 5 -80.14 -27.01 -34.46
CA SER A 5 -79.26 -27.24 -33.33
C SER A 5 -78.01 -27.99 -33.70
N PHE A 6 -76.89 -27.75 -33.13
CA PHE A 6 -75.88 -28.76 -32.74
C PHE A 6 -75.15 -28.36 -31.49
N LEU A 7 -75.39 -29.15 -30.49
CA LEU A 7 -74.54 -29.28 -29.32
C LEU A 7 -73.17 -29.81 -29.69
N THR A 8 -72.15 -29.41 -29.05
CA THR A 8 -71.07 -30.29 -28.54
C THR A 8 -70.12 -29.53 -27.64
N ALA A 9 -70.22 -29.83 -26.39
CA ALA A 9 -69.25 -30.44 -25.50
C ALA A 9 -67.93 -29.66 -25.23
N CYS A 10 -67.90 -29.20 -23.99
CA CYS A 10 -66.83 -29.34 -22.99
C CYS A 10 -65.41 -29.51 -23.47
N LEU A 11 -64.56 -28.58 -23.12
CA LEU A 11 -63.28 -28.96 -22.48
C LEU A 11 -62.78 -27.83 -21.58
N LEU A 12 -62.85 -28.11 -20.29
CA LEU A 12 -62.21 -27.34 -19.24
C LEU A 12 -60.68 -27.40 -19.43
N CYS A 13 -60.07 -26.32 -19.82
CA CYS A 13 -58.63 -26.20 -19.79
C CYS A 13 -58.22 -25.28 -18.62
N SER A 14 -57.88 -25.91 -17.53
CA SER A 14 -57.30 -25.25 -16.35
C SER A 14 -55.95 -24.67 -16.74
N VAL A 15 -55.86 -23.36 -16.87
CA VAL A 15 -54.59 -22.67 -17.00
C VAL A 15 -53.98 -22.52 -15.59
N ALA A 16 -53.11 -23.46 -15.27
CA ALA A 16 -52.23 -23.32 -14.09
C ALA A 16 -51.20 -22.22 -14.37
N THR A 17 -51.41 -21.08 -13.79
CA THR A 17 -50.40 -20.01 -13.75
C THR A 17 -49.23 -20.46 -12.88
N VAL A 18 -48.17 -20.94 -13.49
CA VAL A 18 -46.91 -21.19 -12.84
C VAL A 18 -46.27 -19.84 -12.58
N PHE A 19 -46.35 -19.37 -11.32
CA PHE A 19 -45.48 -18.28 -10.83
C PHE A 19 -44.06 -18.83 -10.77
N VAL A 20 -43.24 -18.52 -11.78
CA VAL A 20 -41.81 -18.66 -11.70
C VAL A 20 -41.32 -17.55 -10.77
N ALA A 21 -41.11 -17.90 -9.50
CA ALA A 21 -40.38 -17.07 -8.58
C ALA A 21 -38.92 -16.97 -9.07
N CYS A 22 -38.58 -15.89 -9.75
CA CYS A 22 -37.20 -15.51 -10.02
C CYS A 22 -36.51 -15.20 -8.66
N SER A 23 -35.94 -16.24 -8.08
CA SER A 23 -35.01 -16.09 -6.93
C SER A 23 -33.79 -15.36 -7.47
N GLN A 24 -33.73 -14.04 -7.23
CA GLN A 24 -32.52 -13.27 -7.42
C GLN A 24 -31.49 -13.80 -6.43
N LYS A 25 -30.64 -14.71 -6.89
CA LYS A 25 -29.44 -15.14 -6.21
C LYS A 25 -28.53 -13.91 -6.17
N SER A 26 -28.48 -13.23 -5.03
CA SER A 26 -27.48 -12.20 -4.77
C SER A 26 -26.11 -12.82 -5.00
N ALA A 27 -25.37 -12.28 -5.97
CA ALA A 27 -23.98 -12.65 -6.21
C ALA A 27 -23.18 -12.40 -4.92
N PRO A 28 -22.32 -13.33 -4.50
CA PRO A 28 -21.42 -13.08 -3.39
C PRO A 28 -20.53 -11.89 -3.78
N LYS A 29 -20.49 -10.87 -2.91
CA LYS A 29 -19.48 -9.83 -2.99
C LYS A 29 -18.13 -10.52 -2.84
N ASN A 30 -17.34 -10.47 -3.90
CA ASN A 30 -16.01 -11.06 -3.93
C ASN A 30 -15.05 -10.09 -3.23
N ASP A 31 -14.92 -10.21 -1.90
CA ASP A 31 -13.95 -9.44 -1.09
C ASP A 31 -12.49 -9.90 -1.31
N ASN A 32 -12.25 -10.87 -2.21
CA ASN A 32 -10.94 -11.46 -2.45
C ASN A 32 -10.06 -10.70 -3.46
N THR A 33 -10.48 -9.53 -3.96
CA THR A 33 -9.71 -8.83 -5.02
C THR A 33 -8.44 -8.15 -4.46
N ALA A 34 -8.46 -7.73 -3.21
CA ALA A 34 -7.31 -7.10 -2.56
C ALA A 34 -6.25 -8.12 -2.14
N GLU A 35 -6.69 -9.27 -1.61
CA GLU A 35 -5.80 -10.34 -1.16
C GLU A 35 -5.11 -11.05 -2.34
N ALA A 36 -5.82 -11.30 -3.44
CA ALA A 36 -5.26 -11.88 -4.67
C ALA A 36 -4.25 -10.93 -5.36
N ALA A 37 -4.41 -9.61 -5.24
CA ALA A 37 -3.47 -8.64 -5.77
C ALA A 37 -2.16 -8.59 -4.96
N GLN A 38 -2.21 -8.88 -3.67
CA GLN A 38 -1.03 -8.91 -2.79
C GLN A 38 -0.17 -10.16 -3.00
N ASP A 39 -0.77 -11.30 -3.35
CA ASP A 39 -0.04 -12.56 -3.57
C ASP A 39 0.88 -12.52 -4.80
N ASN A 40 0.57 -11.69 -5.80
CA ASN A 40 1.39 -11.47 -6.99
C ASN A 40 2.30 -10.22 -6.91
N ALA A 41 2.31 -9.51 -5.79
CA ALA A 41 3.14 -8.31 -5.61
C ALA A 41 4.64 -8.67 -5.61
N PRO A 42 5.52 -7.82 -6.16
CA PRO A 42 6.95 -8.07 -6.18
C PRO A 42 7.53 -8.15 -4.77
N GLN A 43 8.49 -9.03 -4.59
CA GLN A 43 9.23 -9.16 -3.34
C GLN A 43 10.19 -7.98 -3.17
N TYR A 44 10.32 -7.45 -1.94
CA TYR A 44 11.32 -6.44 -1.66
C TYR A 44 12.75 -6.99 -1.81
N ILE A 45 13.70 -6.10 -1.99
CA ILE A 45 15.12 -6.44 -2.05
C ILE A 45 15.76 -5.95 -0.75
N ASP A 46 16.35 -6.88 0.02
CA ASP A 46 17.03 -6.53 1.27
C ASP A 46 18.39 -5.86 1.00
N PHE A 47 18.74 -4.89 1.82
CA PHE A 47 20.05 -4.24 1.80
C PHE A 47 20.42 -3.70 3.19
N GLU A 48 21.72 -3.44 3.38
CA GLU A 48 22.31 -2.97 4.62
C GLU A 48 23.01 -1.64 4.41
N MET A 49 22.87 -0.71 5.33
CA MET A 49 23.60 0.56 5.40
C MET A 49 23.78 0.97 6.85
N ASP A 50 24.65 1.97 7.07
CA ASP A 50 24.95 2.48 8.40
C ASP A 50 23.91 3.50 8.88
N THR A 51 23.62 3.45 10.18
CA THR A 51 22.86 4.49 10.89
C THR A 51 23.71 5.76 11.06
N PRO A 52 23.12 6.87 11.52
CA PRO A 52 23.89 8.07 11.93
C PRO A 52 24.99 7.77 12.95
N GLU A 53 24.83 6.77 13.80
CA GLU A 53 25.82 6.35 14.79
C GLU A 53 26.92 5.45 14.20
N GLY A 54 26.77 4.99 12.95
CA GLY A 54 27.72 4.12 12.26
C GLY A 54 27.52 2.64 12.54
N SER A 55 26.32 2.25 12.97
CA SER A 55 25.96 0.84 13.16
C SER A 55 25.20 0.34 11.93
N PRO A 56 25.53 -0.84 11.37
CA PRO A 56 24.80 -1.39 10.22
C PRO A 56 23.40 -1.85 10.65
N ILE A 57 22.41 -1.54 9.80
CA ILE A 57 21.03 -2.03 9.89
C ILE A 57 20.57 -2.53 8.52
N LYS A 58 19.64 -3.48 8.52
CA LYS A 58 19.02 -4.04 7.30
C LYS A 58 17.54 -3.71 7.22
N VAL A 59 17.01 -3.61 6.02
CA VAL A 59 15.57 -3.47 5.81
C VAL A 59 14.81 -4.66 6.41
N SER A 60 15.37 -5.88 6.31
CA SER A 60 14.80 -7.10 6.91
C SER A 60 14.66 -7.04 8.43
N ASP A 61 15.47 -6.23 9.14
CA ASP A 61 15.37 -6.07 10.59
C ASP A 61 14.03 -5.47 11.04
N PHE A 62 13.36 -4.78 10.12
CA PHE A 62 12.09 -4.08 10.35
C PHE A 62 10.90 -4.78 9.69
N VAL A 63 11.04 -5.25 8.45
CA VAL A 63 9.95 -5.86 7.67
C VAL A 63 9.29 -7.01 8.42
N SER A 64 10.07 -7.92 9.01
CA SER A 64 9.53 -9.09 9.72
C SER A 64 8.86 -8.77 11.06
N LYS A 65 9.10 -7.58 11.62
CA LYS A 65 8.61 -7.18 12.95
C LYS A 65 7.37 -6.28 12.89
N ASN A 66 7.08 -5.71 11.73
CA ASN A 66 6.03 -4.72 11.54
C ASN A 66 4.99 -5.19 10.52
N LYS A 67 3.75 -4.73 10.66
CA LYS A 67 2.70 -5.05 9.66
C LYS A 67 3.04 -4.46 8.31
N TYR A 68 3.56 -3.23 8.32
CA TYR A 68 4.03 -2.51 7.14
C TYR A 68 5.32 -1.76 7.45
N THR A 69 6.22 -1.73 6.48
CA THR A 69 7.46 -0.94 6.52
C THR A 69 7.51 -0.03 5.30
N LEU A 70 7.58 1.28 5.53
CA LEU A 70 7.77 2.28 4.50
C LEU A 70 9.27 2.56 4.36
N VAL A 71 9.87 2.22 3.23
CA VAL A 71 11.25 2.61 2.89
C VAL A 71 11.17 3.90 2.08
N ASP A 72 11.62 5.01 2.67
CA ASP A 72 11.52 6.35 2.11
C ASP A 72 12.90 6.88 1.71
N PHE A 73 13.09 7.14 0.41
CA PHE A 73 14.33 7.66 -0.16
C PHE A 73 14.27 9.19 -0.21
N TRP A 74 15.23 9.83 0.45
CA TRP A 74 15.27 11.27 0.60
C TRP A 74 16.70 11.82 0.66
N ALA A 75 16.87 13.14 0.83
CA ALA A 75 18.16 13.76 1.15
C ALA A 75 17.97 15.13 1.80
N SER A 76 18.96 15.58 2.56
CA SER A 76 18.97 16.89 3.23
C SER A 76 18.90 18.08 2.25
N TRP A 77 19.41 17.92 1.06
CA TRP A 77 19.40 18.92 -0.02
C TRP A 77 18.14 18.89 -0.90
N CYS A 78 17.22 17.94 -0.66
CA CYS A 78 16.04 17.71 -1.48
C CYS A 78 14.86 18.58 -1.03
N GLY A 79 14.63 19.72 -1.67
CA GLY A 79 13.52 20.62 -1.35
C GLY A 79 12.13 19.96 -1.36
N PRO A 80 11.76 19.17 -2.38
CA PRO A 80 10.50 18.42 -2.39
C PRO A 80 10.38 17.42 -1.25
N CYS A 81 11.50 16.79 -0.79
CA CYS A 81 11.50 15.90 0.37
C CYS A 81 11.15 16.65 1.66
N HIS A 82 11.73 17.85 1.85
CA HIS A 82 11.39 18.72 2.99
C HIS A 82 9.91 19.12 2.99
N ALA A 83 9.34 19.39 1.81
CA ALA A 83 7.91 19.74 1.69
C ALA A 83 6.99 18.56 2.03
N GLU A 84 7.41 17.32 1.73
CA GLU A 84 6.64 16.09 2.02
C GLU A 84 6.79 15.64 3.49
N MET A 85 7.90 15.93 4.14
CA MET A 85 8.24 15.39 5.45
C MET A 85 7.19 15.61 6.55
N PRO A 86 6.48 16.77 6.64
CA PRO A 86 5.39 16.92 7.60
C PRO A 86 4.28 15.87 7.45
N THR A 87 4.02 15.40 6.22
CA THR A 87 3.05 14.32 5.96
C THR A 87 3.59 12.96 6.43
N VAL A 88 4.89 12.71 6.21
CA VAL A 88 5.55 11.47 6.66
C VAL A 88 5.58 11.41 8.19
N VAL A 89 5.90 12.51 8.88
CA VAL A 89 5.82 12.62 10.35
C VAL A 89 4.40 12.31 10.82
N LYS A 90 3.38 12.94 10.23
CA LYS A 90 1.98 12.67 10.57
C LYS A 90 1.59 11.20 10.34
N ALA A 91 2.10 10.57 9.27
CA ALA A 91 1.89 9.15 9.02
C ALA A 91 2.51 8.29 10.13
N TYR A 92 3.74 8.59 10.53
CA TYR A 92 4.42 7.89 11.63
C TYR A 92 3.64 8.03 12.93
N ASP A 93 3.28 9.25 13.33
CA ASP A 93 2.53 9.53 14.57
C ASP A 93 1.20 8.77 14.63
N ASN A 94 0.48 8.68 13.50
CA ASN A 94 -0.85 8.07 13.45
C ASN A 94 -0.82 6.54 13.37
N PHE A 95 0.21 5.94 12.78
CA PHE A 95 0.20 4.53 12.39
C PHE A 95 1.34 3.69 12.99
N HIS A 96 2.37 4.30 13.60
CA HIS A 96 3.46 3.52 14.20
C HIS A 96 2.95 2.56 15.28
N SER A 97 2.10 3.04 16.18
CA SER A 97 1.48 2.20 17.24
C SER A 97 0.56 1.10 16.69
N LYS A 98 0.14 1.20 15.43
CA LYS A 98 -0.70 0.21 14.74
C LYS A 98 0.13 -0.82 13.95
N GLY A 99 1.46 -0.64 13.90
CA GLY A 99 2.41 -1.54 13.26
C GLY A 99 3.03 -1.03 11.96
N LEU A 100 3.05 0.31 11.74
CA LEU A 100 3.87 0.93 10.71
C LEU A 100 5.28 1.16 11.23
N GLU A 101 6.30 0.77 10.48
CA GLU A 101 7.64 1.31 10.63
C GLU A 101 8.02 2.13 9.41
N ILE A 102 8.87 3.13 9.58
CA ILE A 102 9.49 3.88 8.49
C ILE A 102 11.01 3.72 8.58
N ILE A 103 11.65 3.59 7.43
CA ILE A 103 13.11 3.61 7.30
C ILE A 103 13.45 4.72 6.31
N GLY A 104 14.16 5.73 6.78
CA GLY A 104 14.69 6.79 5.90
C GLY A 104 16.01 6.33 5.28
N VAL A 105 16.05 6.29 3.95
CA VAL A 105 17.27 5.98 3.18
C VAL A 105 17.78 7.27 2.56
N SER A 106 18.87 7.80 3.13
CA SER A 106 19.41 9.08 2.68
C SER A 106 20.36 8.93 1.49
N LEU A 107 20.18 9.82 0.50
CA LEU A 107 21.09 10.02 -0.63
C LEU A 107 22.05 11.18 -0.38
N ASP A 108 22.38 11.46 0.87
CA ASP A 108 23.41 12.44 1.20
C ASP A 108 24.82 11.91 0.95
N ILE A 109 25.75 12.82 0.71
CA ILE A 109 27.18 12.53 0.65
C ILE A 109 27.92 13.10 1.86
N ASN A 110 27.25 13.96 2.65
CA ASN A 110 27.78 14.59 3.84
C ASN A 110 26.96 14.14 5.06
N LYS A 111 27.63 13.44 5.97
CA LYS A 111 27.01 12.93 7.20
C LYS A 111 26.46 14.04 8.09
N ASN A 112 27.16 15.17 8.22
CA ASN A 112 26.73 16.25 9.11
C ASN A 112 25.43 16.91 8.61
N ASP A 113 25.30 17.11 7.28
CA ASP A 113 24.10 17.68 6.68
C ASP A 113 22.92 16.73 6.86
N TRP A 114 23.14 15.43 6.63
CA TRP A 114 22.16 14.38 6.86
C TRP A 114 21.64 14.35 8.30
N VAL A 115 22.56 14.24 9.28
CA VAL A 115 22.22 14.19 10.72
C VAL A 115 21.49 15.46 11.17
N LYS A 116 21.95 16.63 10.70
CA LYS A 116 21.29 17.90 10.99
C LYS A 116 19.85 17.92 10.47
N ALA A 117 19.65 17.51 9.22
CA ALA A 117 18.32 17.49 8.60
C ALA A 117 17.35 16.51 9.29
N ILE A 118 17.82 15.34 9.76
CA ILE A 118 17.01 14.41 10.56
C ILE A 118 16.38 15.14 11.76
N GLY A 119 17.19 15.92 12.50
CA GLY A 119 16.72 16.68 13.67
C GLY A 119 15.76 17.81 13.29
N GLU A 120 16.11 18.60 12.26
CA GLU A 120 15.30 19.73 11.80
C GLU A 120 13.93 19.33 11.25
N LEU A 121 13.84 18.11 10.64
CA LEU A 121 12.62 17.56 10.05
C LEU A 121 11.83 16.66 11.02
N ASN A 122 12.28 16.54 12.28
CA ASN A 122 11.64 15.71 13.32
C ASN A 122 11.45 14.23 12.90
N MET A 123 12.44 13.66 12.22
CA MET A 123 12.41 12.28 11.78
C MET A 123 12.86 11.37 12.93
N THR A 124 11.89 10.77 13.64
CA THR A 124 12.15 9.95 14.85
C THR A 124 12.31 8.45 14.56
N TRP A 125 12.13 8.03 13.32
CA TRP A 125 12.27 6.66 12.85
C TRP A 125 13.70 6.34 12.39
N PRO A 126 14.05 5.04 12.24
CA PRO A 126 15.35 4.59 11.79
C PRO A 126 15.81 5.25 10.49
N GLN A 127 17.07 5.64 10.45
CA GLN A 127 17.71 6.28 9.31
C GLN A 127 18.96 5.50 8.91
N MET A 128 19.19 5.36 7.58
CA MET A 128 20.37 4.69 7.05
C MET A 128 20.91 5.39 5.81
N SER A 129 22.23 5.32 5.61
CA SER A 129 22.91 5.87 4.44
C SER A 129 24.28 5.21 4.24
N ASP A 130 24.71 5.09 3.00
CA ASP A 130 26.11 4.74 2.65
C ASP A 130 26.92 5.98 2.21
N LEU A 131 26.31 7.16 2.28
CA LEU A 131 26.87 8.46 1.93
C LEU A 131 27.41 8.54 0.49
N LYS A 132 26.77 7.80 -0.44
CA LYS A 132 27.20 7.75 -1.85
C LYS A 132 26.28 8.54 -2.80
N GLY A 133 25.35 9.30 -2.28
CA GLY A 133 24.44 10.10 -3.11
C GLY A 133 23.62 9.21 -4.05
N TRP A 134 23.58 9.57 -5.32
CA TRP A 134 22.90 8.79 -6.36
C TRP A 134 23.51 7.41 -6.64
N GLU A 135 24.74 7.15 -6.16
CA GLU A 135 25.39 5.84 -6.24
C GLU A 135 25.07 4.95 -5.02
N SER A 136 24.16 5.40 -4.15
CA SER A 136 23.68 4.64 -3.00
C SER A 136 23.21 3.25 -3.42
N ALA A 137 23.69 2.21 -2.71
CA ALA A 137 23.36 0.82 -3.03
C ALA A 137 21.85 0.56 -2.97
N GLY A 138 21.14 1.09 -1.93
CA GLY A 138 19.70 0.97 -1.83
C GLY A 138 18.96 1.68 -2.97
N ALA A 139 19.40 2.88 -3.34
CA ALA A 139 18.80 3.61 -4.46
C ALA A 139 18.97 2.87 -5.79
N GLN A 140 20.14 2.28 -6.02
CA GLN A 140 20.41 1.48 -7.24
C GLN A 140 19.57 0.20 -7.29
N LEU A 141 19.46 -0.53 -6.17
CA LEU A 141 18.68 -1.77 -6.08
C LEU A 141 17.18 -1.53 -6.36
N TYR A 142 16.66 -0.39 -5.93
CA TYR A 142 15.26 -0.01 -6.14
C TYR A 142 15.01 0.83 -7.39
N GLY A 143 16.06 1.08 -8.19
CA GLY A 143 15.95 1.85 -9.42
C GLY A 143 15.54 3.30 -9.21
N VAL A 144 15.88 3.89 -8.06
CA VAL A 144 15.50 5.27 -7.67
C VAL A 144 16.18 6.26 -8.62
N ARG A 145 15.38 7.07 -9.31
CA ARG A 145 15.86 8.09 -10.26
C ARG A 145 15.45 9.51 -9.89
N ALA A 146 14.59 9.64 -8.90
CA ALA A 146 14.13 10.91 -8.35
C ALA A 146 13.75 10.72 -6.88
N ILE A 147 13.88 11.78 -6.08
CA ILE A 147 13.43 11.80 -4.68
C ILE A 147 12.52 13.02 -4.43
N PRO A 148 11.55 12.93 -3.49
CA PRO A 148 11.28 11.76 -2.66
C PRO A 148 10.69 10.62 -3.47
N THR A 149 10.95 9.37 -3.09
CA THR A 149 10.25 8.17 -3.57
C THR A 149 10.23 7.16 -2.44
N ASN A 150 9.23 6.29 -2.41
CA ASN A 150 9.11 5.30 -1.36
C ASN A 150 8.47 4.01 -1.86
N VAL A 151 8.67 2.95 -1.10
CA VAL A 151 7.97 1.68 -1.25
C VAL A 151 7.37 1.26 0.09
N LEU A 152 6.13 0.77 0.08
CA LEU A 152 5.45 0.21 1.23
C LEU A 152 5.47 -1.31 1.14
N ILE A 153 6.05 -1.95 2.15
CA ILE A 153 6.30 -3.39 2.22
C ILE A 153 5.43 -3.97 3.34
N ASN A 154 4.71 -5.07 3.08
CA ASN A 154 3.97 -5.78 4.11
C ASN A 154 4.88 -6.77 4.88
N GLN A 155 4.37 -7.38 5.95
CA GLN A 155 5.12 -8.30 6.79
C GLN A 155 5.63 -9.56 6.05
N ASP A 156 4.99 -9.95 4.94
CA ASP A 156 5.42 -11.07 4.09
C ASP A 156 6.52 -10.68 3.09
N GLY A 157 6.98 -9.43 3.14
CA GLY A 157 8.02 -8.89 2.27
C GLY A 157 7.53 -8.50 0.87
N LYS A 158 6.21 -8.36 0.66
CA LYS A 158 5.65 -7.93 -0.61
C LYS A 158 5.55 -6.40 -0.68
N ILE A 159 5.97 -5.82 -1.80
CA ILE A 159 5.77 -4.38 -2.08
C ILE A 159 4.29 -4.18 -2.46
N VAL A 160 3.53 -3.53 -1.59
CA VAL A 160 2.08 -3.33 -1.75
C VAL A 160 1.70 -1.95 -2.28
N ALA A 161 2.63 -1.00 -2.24
CA ALA A 161 2.49 0.32 -2.85
C ALA A 161 3.85 0.98 -3.04
N HIS A 162 3.91 2.00 -3.89
CA HIS A 162 5.10 2.83 -4.11
C HIS A 162 4.68 4.28 -4.41
N ASP A 163 5.63 5.21 -4.27
CA ASP A 163 5.46 6.64 -4.58
C ASP A 163 4.25 7.29 -3.89
N LEU A 164 3.96 6.86 -2.64
CA LEU A 164 2.89 7.42 -1.83
C LEU A 164 3.28 8.82 -1.33
N ARG A 165 2.37 9.82 -1.49
CA ARG A 165 2.61 11.22 -1.08
C ARG A 165 1.36 11.92 -0.59
N GLY A 166 1.55 12.92 0.27
CA GLY A 166 0.50 13.78 0.77
C GLY A 166 -0.68 12.99 1.34
N GLU A 167 -1.89 13.43 1.04
CA GLU A 167 -3.11 12.73 1.47
C GLU A 167 -3.23 11.31 0.89
N GLY A 168 -2.52 11.01 -0.22
CA GLY A 168 -2.45 9.64 -0.78
C GLY A 168 -1.76 8.66 0.15
N LEU A 169 -0.66 9.08 0.80
CA LEU A 169 0.04 8.29 1.81
C LEU A 169 -0.88 8.00 3.01
N LEU A 170 -1.46 9.03 3.60
CA LEU A 170 -2.33 8.90 4.77
C LEU A 170 -3.55 8.02 4.49
N ARG A 171 -4.20 8.23 3.34
CA ARG A 171 -5.36 7.43 2.92
C ARG A 171 -4.99 5.96 2.70
N LYS A 172 -3.85 5.68 2.06
CA LYS A 172 -3.41 4.29 1.83
C LYS A 172 -3.08 3.58 3.14
N LEU A 173 -2.43 4.26 4.08
CA LEU A 173 -2.15 3.68 5.40
C LEU A 173 -3.44 3.46 6.20
N ALA A 174 -4.40 4.38 6.16
CA ALA A 174 -5.70 4.19 6.81
C ALA A 174 -6.46 2.99 6.22
N GLU A 175 -6.46 2.84 4.89
CA GLU A 175 -7.07 1.69 4.20
C GLU A 175 -6.51 0.34 4.67
N LEU A 176 -5.20 0.29 4.93
CA LEU A 176 -4.49 -0.95 5.27
C LEU A 176 -4.44 -1.25 6.77
N MET A 177 -4.60 -0.24 7.63
CA MET A 177 -4.25 -0.34 9.06
C MET A 177 -5.41 0.05 10.02
N ASP A 178 -6.51 0.61 9.53
CA ASP A 178 -7.74 0.86 10.27
C ASP A 178 -8.74 -0.28 10.06
#